data_4009d49dd664682341f158f2a866d7ca
#
_entry.id   4009d49dd664682341f158f2a866d7ca
#
_cell.length_a   1.000
_cell.length_b   1.000
_cell.length_c   1.000
_cell.angle_alpha   90.00
_cell.angle_beta   90.00
_cell.angle_gamma   90.00
#
_symmetry.space_group_name_H-M   'P 1'
#
loop_
_entity.id
_entity.type
_entity.pdbx_description
1 polymer ?
#
loop_
_entity_poly.entity_id
_entity_poly.type
_entity_poly.pdbx_seq_one_letter_code
_entity_poly.pdbx_strand_id
1 'polypeptide(L)'
;NKIFLPLLKKGSKIMITTSELAPLDPLPFTGLYAVTKSALDKYAYSLRMEVQLLGISVSVLRPGAVQTDMLGVSTSDLDKFCENTKLYACNATRFKRIVEGVEAKKVPAEKVAKKTLKILKAKRPRYVYNLNRNPLLRLLNVLPCRMQTWIIKQVLK
;
A
#
# COMPACT_ATOMS: atom_id res chain seq x y z
N ASN A 1 1.33 19.69 4.24
CA ASN A 1 2.79 19.98 4.23
C ASN A 1 3.12 21.46 4.15
N LYS A 2 2.39 22.29 3.37
CA LYS A 2 2.66 23.72 3.26
C LYS A 2 2.75 24.45 4.60
N ILE A 3 1.86 24.11 5.56
CA ILE A 3 1.82 24.72 6.91
C ILE A 3 3.08 24.40 7.72
N PHE A 4 3.57 23.15 7.66
CA PHE A 4 4.71 22.70 8.45
C PHE A 4 6.07 22.91 7.78
N LEU A 5 6.08 23.15 6.46
CA LEU A 5 7.33 23.30 5.70
C LEU A 5 8.24 24.40 6.24
N PRO A 6 7.74 25.57 6.65
CA PRO A 6 8.58 26.62 7.24
C PRO A 6 9.26 26.25 8.56
N LEU A 7 8.73 25.22 9.26
CA LEU A 7 9.28 24.72 10.52
C LEU A 7 10.39 23.68 10.32
N LEU A 8 10.52 23.17 9.09
CA LEU A 8 11.50 22.13 8.77
C LEU A 8 12.86 22.76 8.44
N LYS A 9 13.93 22.17 8.96
CA LYS A 9 15.30 22.61 8.73
C LYS A 9 16.03 21.65 7.80
N LYS A 10 17.14 22.08 7.21
CA LYS A 10 18.05 21.20 6.47
C LYS A 10 18.38 19.95 7.30
N GLY A 11 18.26 18.77 6.70
CA GLY A 11 18.38 17.47 7.36
C GLY A 11 17.09 16.91 7.98
N SER A 12 15.99 17.67 7.99
CA SER A 12 14.66 17.16 8.37
C SER A 12 14.20 16.04 7.45
N LYS A 13 13.31 15.20 7.98
CA LYS A 13 12.78 14.04 7.26
C LYS A 13 11.27 14.02 7.30
N ILE A 14 10.67 13.77 6.15
CA ILE A 14 9.25 13.52 5.99
C ILE A 14 9.07 12.03 5.65
N MET A 15 8.20 11.34 6.35
CA MET A 15 7.84 9.97 6.02
C MET A 15 6.35 9.88 5.74
N ILE A 16 6.02 9.24 4.62
CA ILE A 16 4.63 9.03 4.18
C ILE A 16 4.39 7.52 4.12
N THR A 17 3.33 7.06 4.79
CA THR A 17 2.92 5.65 4.74
C THR A 17 1.85 5.49 3.67
N THR A 18 2.14 4.66 2.67
CA THR A 18 1.22 4.36 1.56
C THR A 18 0.71 2.92 1.65
N SER A 19 1.04 2.06 0.70
CA SER A 19 0.71 0.63 0.69
C SER A 19 1.65 -0.10 -0.27
N GLU A 20 1.81 -1.40 -0.10
CA GLU A 20 2.47 -2.24 -1.09
C GLU A 20 1.74 -2.23 -2.45
N LEU A 21 0.42 -1.95 -2.45
CA LEU A 21 -0.39 -1.86 -3.66
C LEU A 21 -0.22 -0.54 -4.41
N ALA A 22 0.32 0.51 -3.77
CA ALA A 22 0.43 1.83 -4.39
C ALA A 22 1.16 1.87 -5.74
N PRO A 23 2.25 1.11 -5.96
CA PRO A 23 2.95 1.08 -7.25
C PRO A 23 2.42 0.00 -8.22
N LEU A 24 1.39 -0.76 -7.83
CA LEU A 24 0.87 -1.89 -8.60
C LEU A 24 -0.39 -1.51 -9.36
N ASP A 25 -0.68 -2.29 -10.41
CA ASP A 25 -1.96 -2.21 -11.09
C ASP A 25 -3.09 -2.64 -10.15
N PRO A 26 -4.25 -1.96 -10.17
CA PRO A 26 -5.33 -2.25 -9.25
C PRO A 26 -5.92 -3.66 -9.49
N LEU A 27 -6.20 -4.34 -8.37
CA LEU A 27 -6.90 -5.62 -8.39
C LEU A 27 -8.43 -5.40 -8.44
N PRO A 28 -9.22 -6.40 -8.87
CA PRO A 28 -10.66 -6.33 -8.77
C PRO A 28 -11.12 -5.93 -7.36
N PHE A 29 -12.20 -5.16 -7.29
CA PHE A 29 -12.82 -4.67 -6.04
C PHE A 29 -11.97 -3.74 -5.18
N THR A 30 -10.72 -3.42 -5.59
CA THR A 30 -9.81 -2.53 -4.84
C THR A 30 -9.60 -1.17 -5.50
N GLY A 31 -10.36 -0.83 -6.56
CA GLY A 31 -10.07 0.33 -7.41
C GLY A 31 -9.96 1.66 -6.66
N LEU A 32 -10.92 2.00 -5.81
CA LEU A 32 -10.89 3.25 -5.03
C LEU A 32 -9.69 3.29 -4.06
N TYR A 33 -9.42 2.19 -3.38
CA TYR A 33 -8.26 2.08 -2.50
C TYR A 33 -6.95 2.26 -3.29
N ALA A 34 -6.81 1.57 -4.42
CA ALA A 34 -5.63 1.67 -5.27
C ALA A 34 -5.40 3.10 -5.77
N VAL A 35 -6.46 3.80 -6.22
CA VAL A 35 -6.37 5.20 -6.65
C VAL A 35 -5.84 6.09 -5.53
N THR A 36 -6.40 5.99 -4.32
CA THR A 36 -5.98 6.82 -3.18
C THR A 36 -4.52 6.58 -2.81
N LYS A 37 -4.07 5.32 -2.78
CA LYS A 37 -2.70 4.96 -2.41
C LYS A 37 -1.69 5.31 -3.51
N SER A 38 -2.06 5.14 -4.78
CA SER A 38 -1.24 5.55 -5.91
C SER A 38 -1.09 7.08 -5.98
N ALA A 39 -2.18 7.82 -5.77
CA ALA A 39 -2.14 9.28 -5.71
C ALA A 39 -1.20 9.77 -4.60
N LEU A 40 -1.29 9.18 -3.41
CA LEU A 40 -0.42 9.53 -2.29
C LEU A 40 1.06 9.20 -2.57
N ASP A 41 1.32 8.09 -3.24
CA ASP A 41 2.68 7.67 -3.61
C ASP A 41 3.30 8.63 -4.66
N LYS A 42 2.52 9.06 -5.66
CA LYS A 42 2.92 10.06 -6.65
C LYS A 42 3.13 11.45 -6.01
N TYR A 43 2.24 11.84 -5.11
CA TYR A 43 2.39 13.07 -4.34
C TYR A 43 3.69 13.06 -3.52
N ALA A 44 4.00 11.94 -2.84
CA ALA A 44 5.24 11.80 -2.07
C ALA A 44 6.48 11.96 -2.96
N TYR A 45 6.43 11.46 -4.20
CA TYR A 45 7.53 11.63 -5.16
C TYR A 45 7.70 13.08 -5.58
N SER A 46 6.61 13.78 -5.93
CA SER A 46 6.64 15.21 -6.25
C SER A 46 7.19 16.04 -5.10
N LEU A 47 6.65 15.82 -3.90
CA LEU A 47 7.13 16.49 -2.67
C LEU A 47 8.63 16.26 -2.46
N ARG A 48 9.13 15.04 -2.70
CA ARG A 48 10.55 14.75 -2.62
C ARG A 48 11.37 15.63 -3.56
N MET A 49 10.92 15.78 -4.83
CA MET A 49 11.62 16.59 -5.81
C MET A 49 11.67 18.06 -5.41
N GLU A 50 10.63 18.56 -4.76
CA GLU A 50 10.56 19.92 -4.26
C GLU A 50 11.47 20.15 -3.04
N VAL A 51 11.27 19.38 -1.96
CA VAL A 51 11.89 19.66 -0.67
C VAL A 51 13.37 19.23 -0.59
N GLN A 52 13.84 18.39 -1.50
CA GLN A 52 15.28 18.09 -1.59
C GLN A 52 16.13 19.34 -1.86
N LEU A 53 15.56 20.35 -2.53
CA LEU A 53 16.21 21.64 -2.78
C LEU A 53 16.48 22.40 -1.47
N LEU A 54 15.72 22.08 -0.42
CA LEU A 54 15.88 22.62 0.95
C LEU A 54 16.73 21.70 1.84
N GLY A 55 17.28 20.61 1.29
CA GLY A 55 18.03 19.61 2.04
C GLY A 55 17.17 18.75 2.96
N ILE A 56 15.86 18.65 2.67
CA ILE A 56 14.89 17.82 3.40
C ILE A 56 14.70 16.50 2.65
N SER A 57 14.64 15.39 3.37
CA SER A 57 14.47 14.06 2.81
C SER A 57 13.02 13.59 2.91
N VAL A 58 12.47 13.02 1.82
CA VAL A 58 11.18 12.33 1.84
C VAL A 58 11.39 10.84 1.63
N SER A 59 10.75 10.04 2.46
CA SER A 59 10.72 8.57 2.36
C SER A 59 9.30 8.06 2.36
N VAL A 60 9.06 6.99 1.61
CA VAL A 60 7.78 6.29 1.57
C VAL A 60 7.94 4.92 2.21
N LEU A 61 7.07 4.59 3.16
CA LEU A 61 6.91 3.25 3.69
C LEU A 61 5.70 2.60 3.03
N ARG A 62 5.90 1.47 2.37
CA ARG A 62 4.87 0.67 1.71
C ARG A 62 4.67 -0.65 2.47
N PRO A 63 3.80 -0.66 3.50
CA PRO A 63 3.46 -1.89 4.20
C PRO A 63 2.50 -2.75 3.37
N GLY A 64 2.63 -4.07 3.49
CA GLY A 64 1.59 -5.04 3.20
C GLY A 64 0.64 -5.19 4.39
N ALA A 65 0.11 -6.40 4.62
CA ALA A 65 -0.80 -6.65 5.73
C ALA A 65 -0.14 -6.38 7.09
N VAL A 66 -0.76 -5.50 7.89
CA VAL A 66 -0.34 -5.14 9.25
C VAL A 66 -1.51 -5.30 10.19
N GLN A 67 -1.27 -5.86 11.36
CA GLN A 67 -2.30 -6.02 12.39
C GLN A 67 -2.68 -4.65 12.98
N THR A 68 -3.82 -4.11 12.55
CA THR A 68 -4.38 -2.84 12.98
C THR A 68 -5.91 -2.90 12.92
N ASP A 69 -6.60 -1.99 13.59
CA ASP A 69 -8.05 -1.88 13.56
C ASP A 69 -8.60 -1.63 12.14
N MET A 70 -7.83 -0.92 11.30
CA MET A 70 -8.18 -0.71 9.89
C MET A 70 -8.35 -2.03 9.13
N LEU A 71 -7.60 -3.07 9.47
CA LEU A 71 -7.72 -4.37 8.84
C LEU A 71 -9.09 -4.99 9.14
N GLY A 72 -9.56 -4.92 10.38
CA GLY A 72 -10.88 -5.39 10.77
C GLY A 72 -12.03 -4.66 10.07
N VAL A 73 -11.91 -3.35 9.89
CA VAL A 73 -12.90 -2.56 9.13
C VAL A 73 -12.93 -2.98 7.66
N SER A 74 -11.76 -3.16 7.04
CA SER A 74 -11.65 -3.61 5.64
C SER A 74 -12.28 -4.98 5.43
N THR A 75 -12.09 -5.91 6.37
CA THR A 75 -12.68 -7.25 6.32
C THR A 75 -14.21 -7.18 6.45
N SER A 76 -14.73 -6.38 7.38
CA SER A 76 -16.17 -6.16 7.57
C SER A 76 -16.84 -5.57 6.32
N ASP A 77 -16.20 -4.63 5.65
CA ASP A 77 -16.75 -4.05 4.41
C ASP A 77 -16.72 -5.05 3.25
N LEU A 78 -15.72 -5.91 3.20
CA LEU A 78 -15.66 -7.00 2.23
C LEU A 78 -16.75 -8.05 2.50
N ASP A 79 -17.08 -8.34 3.76
CA ASP A 79 -18.19 -9.22 4.15
C ASP A 79 -19.52 -8.67 3.65
N LYS A 80 -19.81 -7.40 3.95
CA LYS A 80 -21.01 -6.70 3.46
C LYS A 80 -21.09 -6.72 1.92
N PHE A 81 -19.96 -6.54 1.23
CA PHE A 81 -19.93 -6.63 -0.22
C PHE A 81 -20.28 -8.04 -0.71
N CYS A 82 -19.73 -9.08 -0.09
CA CYS A 82 -20.04 -10.48 -0.44
C CYS A 82 -21.52 -10.83 -0.22
N GLU A 83 -22.13 -10.31 0.84
CA GLU A 83 -23.53 -10.54 1.17
C GLU A 83 -24.50 -9.82 0.23
N ASN A 84 -24.15 -8.60 -0.20
CA ASN A 84 -25.06 -7.74 -0.96
C ASN A 84 -24.89 -7.82 -2.48
N THR A 85 -23.79 -8.40 -2.99
CA THR A 85 -23.55 -8.45 -4.43
C THR A 85 -24.31 -9.61 -5.09
N LYS A 86 -25.21 -9.29 -6.03
CA LYS A 86 -25.89 -10.28 -6.85
C LYS A 86 -25.07 -10.71 -8.07
N LEU A 87 -24.33 -9.77 -8.68
CA LEU A 87 -23.58 -9.98 -9.92
C LEU A 87 -22.27 -10.77 -9.70
N TYR A 88 -21.65 -10.62 -8.54
CA TYR A 88 -20.32 -11.16 -8.25
C TYR A 88 -20.29 -12.18 -7.11
N ALA A 89 -21.42 -12.83 -6.80
CA ALA A 89 -21.55 -13.68 -5.60
C ALA A 89 -20.40 -14.70 -5.44
N CYS A 90 -20.10 -15.48 -6.48
CA CYS A 90 -18.99 -16.45 -6.44
C CYS A 90 -17.62 -15.78 -6.47
N ASN A 91 -17.46 -14.73 -7.27
CA ASN A 91 -16.18 -14.03 -7.45
C ASN A 91 -15.78 -13.28 -6.19
N ALA A 92 -16.75 -12.63 -5.52
CA ALA A 92 -16.55 -11.91 -4.26
C ALA A 92 -16.09 -12.86 -3.15
N THR A 93 -16.73 -14.01 -3.01
CA THR A 93 -16.35 -15.03 -2.02
C THR A 93 -14.93 -15.56 -2.26
N ARG A 94 -14.55 -15.79 -3.51
CA ARG A 94 -13.18 -16.23 -3.84
C ARG A 94 -12.16 -15.12 -3.57
N PHE A 95 -12.49 -13.88 -3.93
CA PHE A 95 -11.65 -12.73 -3.62
C PHE A 95 -11.45 -12.57 -2.12
N LYS A 96 -12.52 -12.65 -1.31
CA LYS A 96 -12.44 -12.63 0.15
C LYS A 96 -11.46 -13.68 0.68
N ARG A 97 -11.56 -14.92 0.23
CA ARG A 97 -10.64 -16.01 0.63
C ARG A 97 -9.18 -15.70 0.33
N ILE A 98 -8.90 -15.03 -0.80
CA ILE A 98 -7.54 -14.60 -1.17
C ILE A 98 -7.07 -13.51 -0.21
N VAL A 99 -7.92 -12.53 0.09
CA VAL A 99 -7.60 -11.44 1.04
C VAL A 99 -7.31 -12.02 2.43
N GLU A 100 -8.17 -12.90 2.94
CA GLU A 100 -7.96 -13.60 4.22
C GLU A 100 -6.62 -14.35 4.26
N GLY A 101 -6.25 -15.04 3.18
CA GLY A 101 -4.96 -15.71 3.06
C GLY A 101 -3.76 -14.77 3.09
N VAL A 102 -3.89 -13.54 2.59
CA VAL A 102 -2.88 -12.48 2.68
C VAL A 102 -2.85 -11.91 4.10
N GLU A 103 -4.01 -11.66 4.68
CA GLU A 103 -4.14 -11.13 6.05
C GLU A 103 -3.65 -12.10 7.12
N ALA A 104 -3.74 -13.40 6.90
CA ALA A 104 -3.17 -14.41 7.78
C ALA A 104 -1.65 -14.24 7.97
N LYS A 105 -0.96 -13.62 7.02
CA LYS A 105 0.48 -13.31 7.06
C LYS A 105 0.77 -11.89 7.56
N LYS A 106 -0.17 -11.28 8.27
CA LYS A 106 0.00 -9.94 8.84
C LYS A 106 1.17 -9.85 9.82
N VAL A 107 1.80 -8.70 9.86
CA VAL A 107 2.87 -8.41 10.83
C VAL A 107 2.34 -7.48 11.92
N PRO A 108 2.88 -7.56 13.14
CA PRO A 108 2.48 -6.67 14.23
C PRO A 108 2.88 -5.22 13.95
N ALA A 109 2.10 -4.27 14.48
CA ALA A 109 2.30 -2.83 14.29
C ALA A 109 3.68 -2.36 14.78
N GLU A 110 4.26 -3.03 15.77
CA GLU A 110 5.60 -2.75 16.31
C GLU A 110 6.70 -2.89 15.24
N LYS A 111 6.54 -3.81 14.26
CA LYS A 111 7.49 -3.91 13.14
C LYS A 111 7.44 -2.67 12.25
N VAL A 112 6.26 -2.06 12.08
CA VAL A 112 6.10 -0.79 11.38
C VAL A 112 6.79 0.32 12.14
N ALA A 113 6.53 0.43 13.45
CA ALA A 113 7.14 1.43 14.33
C ALA A 113 8.68 1.33 14.34
N LYS A 114 9.23 0.12 14.51
CA LYS A 114 10.68 -0.13 14.44
C LYS A 114 11.28 0.27 13.09
N LYS A 115 10.58 -0.05 11.99
CA LYS A 115 11.01 0.34 10.64
C LYS A 115 11.00 1.86 10.46
N THR A 116 9.94 2.53 10.92
CA THR A 116 9.79 3.99 10.93
C THR A 116 10.94 4.64 11.67
N LEU A 117 11.22 4.21 12.89
CA LEU A 117 12.33 4.73 13.69
C LEU A 117 13.67 4.55 12.98
N LYS A 118 13.91 3.40 12.35
CA LYS A 118 15.14 3.15 11.57
C LYS A 118 15.26 4.12 10.38
N ILE A 119 14.15 4.41 9.68
CA ILE A 119 14.13 5.37 8.56
C ILE A 119 14.45 6.78 9.07
N LEU A 120 13.81 7.19 10.15
CA LEU A 120 13.99 8.53 10.72
C LEU A 120 15.40 8.74 11.30
N LYS A 121 16.05 7.69 11.81
CA LYS A 121 17.44 7.76 12.31
C LYS A 121 18.50 7.69 11.20
N ALA A 122 18.17 7.27 9.98
CA ALA A 122 19.13 7.11 8.90
C ALA A 122 19.71 8.45 8.46
N LYS A 123 21.03 8.58 8.34
CA LYS A 123 21.68 9.81 7.83
C LYS A 123 21.28 10.15 6.40
N ARG A 124 21.16 9.12 5.53
CA ARG A 124 20.76 9.23 4.13
C ARG A 124 19.64 8.21 3.84
N PRO A 125 18.38 8.53 4.18
CA PRO A 125 17.28 7.59 3.98
C PRO A 125 17.00 7.37 2.49
N ARG A 126 16.69 6.12 2.14
CA ARG A 126 16.20 5.78 0.79
C ARG A 126 14.81 6.37 0.57
N TYR A 127 14.40 6.50 -0.69
CA TYR A 127 13.06 6.96 -0.99
C TYR A 127 12.00 5.93 -0.59
N VAL A 128 12.16 4.66 -0.96
CA VAL A 128 11.16 3.61 -0.74
C VAL A 128 11.66 2.56 0.24
N TYR A 129 10.79 2.22 1.19
CA TYR A 129 10.94 1.09 2.10
C TYR A 129 9.70 0.20 2.03
N ASN A 130 9.91 -1.09 1.82
CA ASN A 130 8.84 -2.08 1.85
C ASN A 130 8.86 -2.85 3.19
N LEU A 131 7.69 -3.27 3.64
CA LEU A 131 7.51 -4.10 4.82
C LEU A 131 6.41 -5.13 4.54
N ASN A 132 6.67 -6.41 4.76
CA ASN A 132 5.71 -7.50 4.54
C ASN A 132 5.10 -7.53 3.13
N ARG A 133 5.94 -7.41 2.11
CA ARG A 133 5.50 -7.36 0.72
C ARG A 133 5.11 -8.73 0.19
N ASN A 134 3.98 -8.82 -0.49
CA ASN A 134 3.56 -10.04 -1.18
C ASN A 134 4.32 -10.22 -2.51
N PRO A 135 5.16 -11.27 -2.67
CA PRO A 135 5.93 -11.48 -3.90
C PRO A 135 5.05 -11.86 -5.10
N LEU A 136 3.90 -12.52 -4.87
CA LEU A 136 3.00 -12.95 -5.96
C LEU A 136 2.35 -11.75 -6.65
N LEU A 137 1.97 -10.71 -5.88
CA LEU A 137 1.42 -9.48 -6.45
C LEU A 137 2.45 -8.77 -7.33
N ARG A 138 3.72 -8.77 -6.91
CA ARG A 138 4.80 -8.22 -7.72
C ARG A 138 5.01 -9.00 -9.01
N LEU A 139 5.02 -10.33 -8.92
CA LEU A 139 5.16 -11.19 -10.09
C LEU A 139 4.02 -10.96 -11.07
N LEU A 140 2.78 -10.92 -10.58
CA LEU A 140 1.61 -10.62 -11.40
C LEU A 140 1.78 -9.29 -12.15
N ASN A 141 2.29 -8.26 -11.47
CA ASN A 141 2.41 -6.92 -12.04
C ASN A 141 3.54 -6.76 -13.08
N VAL A 142 4.43 -7.73 -13.21
CA VAL A 142 5.45 -7.76 -14.27
C VAL A 142 4.91 -8.36 -15.57
N LEU A 143 3.81 -9.09 -15.51
CA LEU A 143 3.20 -9.73 -16.67
C LEU A 143 2.48 -8.70 -17.56
N PRO A 144 2.37 -8.95 -18.87
CA PRO A 144 1.52 -8.15 -19.75
C PRO A 144 0.06 -8.10 -19.28
N CYS A 145 -0.62 -6.98 -19.46
CA CYS A 145 -1.99 -6.77 -18.99
C CYS A 145 -2.97 -7.89 -19.39
N ARG A 146 -2.86 -8.42 -20.62
CA ARG A 146 -3.67 -9.56 -21.08
C ARG A 146 -3.46 -10.81 -20.23
N MET A 147 -2.24 -11.09 -19.80
CA MET A 147 -1.93 -12.23 -18.94
C MET A 147 -2.44 -11.99 -17.51
N GLN A 148 -2.26 -10.77 -16.99
CA GLN A 148 -2.79 -10.40 -15.68
C GLN A 148 -4.30 -10.61 -15.63
N THR A 149 -5.05 -10.06 -16.60
CA THR A 149 -6.52 -10.17 -16.67
C THR A 149 -6.97 -11.61 -16.84
N TRP A 150 -6.25 -12.42 -17.61
CA TRP A 150 -6.54 -13.84 -17.79
C TRP A 150 -6.34 -14.61 -16.45
N ILE A 151 -5.21 -14.42 -15.77
CA ILE A 151 -4.91 -15.05 -14.47
C ILE A 151 -5.99 -14.68 -13.45
N ILE A 152 -6.29 -13.39 -13.30
CA ILE A 152 -7.32 -12.89 -12.38
C ILE A 152 -8.68 -13.53 -12.69
N LYS A 153 -9.05 -13.62 -13.97
CA LYS A 153 -10.27 -14.30 -14.38
C LYS A 153 -10.29 -15.77 -13.97
N GLN A 154 -9.17 -16.52 -14.14
CA GLN A 154 -9.12 -17.94 -13.74
C GLN A 154 -9.17 -18.10 -12.21
N VAL A 155 -8.53 -17.24 -11.49
CA VAL A 155 -8.47 -17.27 -10.01
C VAL A 155 -9.82 -16.91 -9.38
N LEU A 156 -10.59 -16.00 -9.98
CA LEU A 156 -11.86 -15.52 -9.45
C LEU A 156 -13.09 -16.19 -10.10
N LYS A 157 -12.94 -16.98 -11.15
CA LYS A 157 -14.02 -17.71 -11.84
C LYS A 157 -14.44 -18.94 -11.05
#